data_e15489f2e1fc006331ec9c508af8c441
#
_entry.id   e15489f2e1fc006331ec9c508af8c441
#
_cell.length_a   1.000
_cell.length_b   1.000
_cell.length_c   1.000
_cell.angle_alpha   90.00
_cell.angle_beta   90.00
_cell.angle_gamma   90.00
#
_symmetry.space_group_name_H-M   'P 1'
#
loop_
_entity.id
_entity.type
_entity.pdbx_description
1 polymer ?
#
loop_
_entity_poly.entity_id
_entity_poly.type
_entity_poly.pdbx_seq_one_letter_code
_entity_poly.pdbx_strand_id
1 'polypeptide(L)'
;FRAKLERDSKEAVMKIDGVKSVTVKMDSDVPNDGRMRGLVTTPIRNAIAVGSGKGGVGKSTVAVNIAVALAQSGARVGLMDADIYGPNTPTMLGVEKLPPPQGQRLIPAEAHGVKMISMGLLVKPGQPLIWRGPMLNSAIRQFLSDVEWGELDYLIIDLPPGTGDASLSLAQALPLSGAVIVTLPQLVSLEDASRGLNMFKTLEVPILGIIENMSYLELPDGTRMDIFGTGGGEHLAQATDTPFLGKVPIDQNVRIGGDTGKPIVVSHPDSPVAISLRGIAENLAAKVSVAALSGKNEIPINIVE
;
A
#
# COMPACT_ATOMS: atom_id res chain seq x y z
N PHE A 1 -15.70 2.51 11.21
CA PHE A 1 -16.79 1.88 10.45
C PHE A 1 -17.16 0.52 11.02
N ARG A 2 -16.20 -0.44 11.19
CA ARG A 2 -16.43 -1.80 11.70
C ARG A 2 -17.11 -1.81 13.08
N ALA A 3 -16.59 -1.05 14.06
CA ALA A 3 -17.18 -0.96 15.39
C ALA A 3 -18.61 -0.39 15.40
N LYS A 4 -18.92 0.52 14.46
CA LYS A 4 -20.27 1.04 14.29
C LYS A 4 -21.21 -0.01 13.75
N LEU A 5 -20.83 -0.73 12.70
CA LEU A 5 -21.63 -1.81 12.11
C LEU A 5 -21.89 -2.92 13.13
N GLU A 6 -20.87 -3.31 13.91
CA GLU A 6 -21.00 -4.32 14.95
C GLU A 6 -22.04 -3.90 16.01
N ARG A 7 -21.95 -2.66 16.50
CA ARG A 7 -22.89 -2.10 17.47
C ARG A 7 -24.30 -2.01 16.88
N ASP A 8 -24.44 -1.42 15.69
CA ASP A 8 -25.75 -1.20 15.05
C ASP A 8 -26.44 -2.55 14.75
N SER A 9 -25.67 -3.57 14.30
CA SER A 9 -26.17 -4.93 14.08
C SER A 9 -26.61 -5.58 15.40
N LYS A 10 -25.82 -5.45 16.46
CA LYS A 10 -26.14 -5.98 17.78
C LYS A 10 -27.43 -5.33 18.34
N GLU A 11 -27.54 -4.01 18.24
CA GLU A 11 -28.72 -3.27 18.68
C GLU A 11 -29.98 -3.63 17.88
N ALA A 12 -29.85 -3.84 16.56
CA ALA A 12 -30.97 -4.22 15.70
C ALA A 12 -31.54 -5.61 16.08
N VAL A 13 -30.65 -6.58 16.29
CA VAL A 13 -31.04 -7.96 16.62
C VAL A 13 -31.54 -8.07 18.06
N MET A 14 -31.02 -7.29 19.01
CA MET A 14 -31.49 -7.25 20.40
C MET A 14 -32.92 -6.72 20.58
N LYS A 15 -33.46 -6.02 19.56
CA LYS A 15 -34.85 -5.52 19.56
C LYS A 15 -35.88 -6.61 19.23
N ILE A 16 -35.44 -7.78 18.81
CA ILE A 16 -36.34 -8.89 18.47
C ILE A 16 -36.78 -9.60 19.76
N ASP A 17 -38.09 -9.76 19.94
CA ASP A 17 -38.64 -10.44 21.12
C ASP A 17 -38.12 -11.87 21.25
N GLY A 18 -37.65 -12.23 22.46
CA GLY A 18 -37.09 -13.55 22.74
C GLY A 18 -35.58 -13.66 22.60
N VAL A 19 -34.89 -12.65 22.04
CA VAL A 19 -33.41 -12.64 21.94
C VAL A 19 -32.82 -12.22 23.28
N LYS A 20 -32.04 -13.10 23.90
CA LYS A 20 -31.41 -12.86 25.21
C LYS A 20 -29.98 -12.35 25.11
N SER A 21 -29.26 -12.70 24.06
CA SER A 21 -27.89 -12.22 23.81
C SER A 21 -27.56 -12.28 22.32
N VAL A 22 -26.69 -11.38 21.85
CA VAL A 22 -26.22 -11.32 20.46
C VAL A 22 -24.70 -11.21 20.46
N THR A 23 -24.05 -12.10 19.74
CA THR A 23 -22.62 -12.00 19.41
C THR A 23 -22.51 -11.72 17.92
N VAL A 24 -21.89 -10.60 17.57
CA VAL A 24 -21.65 -10.22 16.16
C VAL A 24 -20.21 -10.61 15.83
N LYS A 25 -20.05 -11.49 14.82
CA LYS A 25 -18.74 -11.80 14.25
C LYS A 25 -18.65 -11.08 12.91
N MET A 26 -17.79 -10.09 12.84
CA MET A 26 -17.51 -9.37 11.59
C MET A 26 -16.49 -10.17 10.78
N ASP A 27 -16.87 -10.51 9.57
CA ASP A 27 -15.99 -11.08 8.56
C ASP A 27 -15.89 -10.11 7.37
N SER A 28 -14.78 -10.15 6.63
CA SER A 28 -14.60 -9.33 5.44
C SER A 28 -14.09 -10.21 4.30
N ASP A 29 -14.82 -10.24 3.21
CA ASP A 29 -14.32 -10.83 1.97
C ASP A 29 -13.82 -9.72 1.06
N VAL A 30 -12.51 -9.77 0.76
CA VAL A 30 -11.86 -8.82 -0.16
C VAL A 30 -12.06 -9.35 -1.57
N PRO A 31 -12.75 -8.62 -2.46
CA PRO A 31 -12.96 -9.07 -3.83
C PRO A 31 -11.64 -9.22 -4.57
N ASN A 32 -11.55 -10.27 -5.41
CA ASN A 32 -10.43 -10.47 -6.32
C ASN A 32 -10.69 -9.70 -7.62
N ASP A 33 -9.70 -8.97 -8.12
CA ASP A 33 -9.75 -8.24 -9.38
C ASP A 33 -9.74 -9.16 -10.64
N GLY A 34 -9.51 -10.46 -10.43
CA GLY A 34 -9.54 -11.48 -11.51
C GLY A 34 -8.29 -11.49 -12.39
N ARG A 35 -7.31 -10.64 -12.15
CA ARG A 35 -6.09 -10.58 -12.95
C ARG A 35 -5.20 -11.80 -12.67
N MET A 36 -4.75 -12.46 -13.72
CA MET A 36 -3.76 -13.55 -13.62
C MET A 36 -2.37 -12.94 -13.38
N ARG A 37 -1.75 -13.28 -12.25
CA ARG A 37 -0.41 -12.77 -11.87
C ARG A 37 0.67 -13.80 -12.21
N GLY A 38 0.70 -14.20 -13.51
CA GLY A 38 1.71 -15.10 -14.03
C GLY A 38 1.70 -16.49 -13.40
N LEU A 39 2.88 -17.08 -13.19
CA LEU A 39 3.08 -18.40 -12.58
C LEU A 39 2.94 -18.40 -11.04
N VAL A 40 2.34 -17.38 -10.45
CA VAL A 40 2.12 -17.33 -9.00
C VAL A 40 1.13 -18.43 -8.63
N THR A 41 1.62 -19.43 -7.92
CA THR A 41 0.82 -20.59 -7.48
C THR A 41 -0.15 -20.26 -6.34
N THR A 42 0.01 -19.09 -5.74
CA THR A 42 -0.81 -18.63 -4.61
C THR A 42 -1.61 -17.38 -5.00
N PRO A 43 -2.91 -17.33 -4.68
CA PRO A 43 -3.76 -16.23 -5.12
C PRO A 43 -3.45 -14.95 -4.34
N ILE A 44 -2.87 -13.97 -5.02
CA ILE A 44 -2.81 -12.58 -4.59
C ILE A 44 -4.05 -11.90 -5.17
N ARG A 45 -5.00 -11.51 -4.32
CA ARG A 45 -6.27 -10.94 -4.78
C ARG A 45 -6.09 -9.57 -5.40
N ASN A 46 -5.28 -8.71 -4.77
CA ASN A 46 -5.04 -7.35 -5.24
C ASN A 46 -3.56 -6.97 -5.06
N ALA A 47 -2.93 -6.49 -6.11
CA ALA A 47 -1.56 -5.97 -6.09
C ALA A 47 -1.56 -4.46 -6.32
N ILE A 48 -1.09 -3.68 -5.35
CA ILE A 48 -1.17 -2.22 -5.34
C ILE A 48 0.22 -1.63 -5.32
N ALA A 49 0.56 -0.87 -6.36
CA ALA A 49 1.81 -0.12 -6.40
C ALA A 49 1.71 1.17 -5.59
N VAL A 50 2.74 1.47 -4.80
CA VAL A 50 2.94 2.76 -4.17
C VAL A 50 4.09 3.45 -4.88
N GLY A 51 3.78 4.51 -5.60
CA GLY A 51 4.72 5.29 -6.39
C GLY A 51 4.85 6.72 -5.88
N SER A 52 5.88 7.40 -6.37
CA SER A 52 6.08 8.84 -6.14
C SER A 52 6.82 9.46 -7.32
N GLY A 53 6.59 10.73 -7.57
CA GLY A 53 7.28 11.46 -8.64
C GLY A 53 8.77 11.70 -8.34
N LYS A 54 9.17 11.75 -7.07
CA LYS A 54 10.56 11.98 -6.61
C LYS A 54 10.86 11.26 -5.31
N GLY A 55 12.15 11.18 -4.95
CA GLY A 55 12.59 10.68 -3.65
C GLY A 55 12.29 11.64 -2.50
N GLY A 56 12.27 11.12 -1.27
CA GLY A 56 12.14 11.92 -0.05
C GLY A 56 10.72 12.37 0.31
N VAL A 57 9.69 11.94 -0.43
CA VAL A 57 8.29 12.29 -0.12
C VAL A 57 7.65 11.38 0.95
N GLY A 58 8.39 10.39 1.46
CA GLY A 58 7.90 9.45 2.46
C GLY A 58 7.09 8.29 1.88
N LYS A 59 7.30 7.94 0.61
CA LYS A 59 6.64 6.83 -0.11
C LYS A 59 6.67 5.52 0.70
N SER A 60 7.87 5.05 1.08
CA SER A 60 8.07 3.80 1.81
C SER A 60 7.42 3.83 3.20
N THR A 61 7.50 4.98 3.89
CA THR A 61 6.82 5.18 5.18
C THR A 61 5.31 5.01 5.05
N VAL A 62 4.72 5.60 4.01
CA VAL A 62 3.28 5.45 3.71
C VAL A 62 2.95 4.01 3.34
N ALA A 63 3.75 3.36 2.47
CA ALA A 63 3.54 1.98 2.07
C ALA A 63 3.55 1.01 3.26
N VAL A 64 4.55 1.13 4.15
CA VAL A 64 4.67 0.31 5.37
C VAL A 64 3.47 0.50 6.28
N ASN A 65 3.11 1.75 6.58
CA ASN A 65 2.00 2.02 7.51
C ASN A 65 0.63 1.62 6.94
N ILE A 66 0.40 1.78 5.63
CA ILE A 66 -0.82 1.26 4.97
C ILE A 66 -0.87 -0.26 5.04
N ALA A 67 0.24 -0.96 4.75
CA ALA A 67 0.29 -2.42 4.83
C ALA A 67 -0.03 -2.92 6.25
N VAL A 68 0.58 -2.31 7.26
CA VAL A 68 0.31 -2.66 8.67
C VAL A 68 -1.12 -2.32 9.08
N ALA A 69 -1.65 -1.16 8.66
CA ALA A 69 -3.05 -0.77 8.97
C ALA A 69 -4.07 -1.73 8.35
N LEU A 70 -3.85 -2.19 7.11
CA LEU A 70 -4.67 -3.21 6.47
C LEU A 70 -4.60 -4.56 7.22
N ALA A 71 -3.40 -4.97 7.65
CA ALA A 71 -3.23 -6.19 8.45
C ALA A 71 -3.93 -6.09 9.81
N GLN A 72 -3.84 -4.93 10.49
CA GLN A 72 -4.58 -4.68 11.74
C GLN A 72 -6.10 -4.72 11.54
N SER A 73 -6.59 -4.43 10.34
CA SER A 73 -8.01 -4.56 9.98
C SER A 73 -8.44 -6.01 9.69
N GLY A 74 -7.50 -6.96 9.76
CA GLY A 74 -7.75 -8.40 9.57
C GLY A 74 -7.51 -8.92 8.16
N ALA A 75 -6.99 -8.10 7.23
CA ALA A 75 -6.61 -8.55 5.91
C ALA A 75 -5.26 -9.32 5.94
N ARG A 76 -5.09 -10.26 5.01
CA ARG A 76 -3.81 -10.94 4.76
C ARG A 76 -2.98 -10.08 3.83
N VAL A 77 -1.90 -9.50 4.34
CA VAL A 77 -1.13 -8.48 3.64
C VAL A 77 0.31 -8.91 3.41
N GLY A 78 0.76 -8.75 2.16
CA GLY A 78 2.16 -8.78 1.79
C GLY A 78 2.70 -7.38 1.49
N LEU A 79 3.97 -7.15 1.78
CA LEU A 79 4.72 -5.96 1.39
C LEU A 79 5.96 -6.36 0.60
N MET A 80 6.05 -5.92 -0.64
CA MET A 80 7.22 -6.11 -1.49
C MET A 80 7.95 -4.78 -1.63
N ASP A 81 9.18 -4.72 -1.11
CA ASP A 81 10.08 -3.60 -1.32
C ASP A 81 10.86 -3.81 -2.62
N ALA A 82 10.48 -3.07 -3.63
CA ALA A 82 11.10 -3.08 -4.94
C ALA A 82 12.07 -1.90 -5.16
N ASP A 83 12.33 -1.07 -4.12
CA ASP A 83 13.32 -0.01 -4.16
C ASP A 83 14.73 -0.56 -3.94
N ILE A 84 15.42 -0.84 -5.03
CA ILE A 84 16.75 -1.46 -5.01
C ILE A 84 17.83 -0.50 -4.54
N TYR A 85 17.61 0.79 -4.79
CA TYR A 85 18.62 1.82 -4.51
C TYR A 85 18.60 2.28 -3.06
N GLY A 86 17.44 2.13 -2.39
CA GLY A 86 17.27 2.53 -1.01
C GLY A 86 16.22 1.67 -0.30
N PRO A 87 16.51 0.36 -0.12
CA PRO A 87 15.53 -0.55 0.48
C PRO A 87 15.40 -0.24 1.99
N ASN A 88 14.38 0.51 2.35
CA ASN A 88 14.16 1.01 3.71
C ASN A 88 13.08 0.25 4.47
N THR A 89 12.21 -0.50 3.78
CA THR A 89 11.07 -1.16 4.43
C THR A 89 11.48 -2.21 5.48
N PRO A 90 12.61 -2.97 5.33
CA PRO A 90 13.06 -3.88 6.37
C PRO A 90 13.33 -3.16 7.70
N THR A 91 14.08 -2.06 7.66
CA THR A 91 14.37 -1.25 8.85
C THR A 91 13.10 -0.73 9.49
N MET A 92 12.15 -0.22 8.67
CA MET A 92 10.88 0.33 9.16
C MET A 92 9.97 -0.71 9.80
N LEU A 93 10.12 -2.00 9.46
CA LEU A 93 9.40 -3.12 10.06
C LEU A 93 10.18 -3.86 11.15
N GLY A 94 11.45 -3.50 11.37
CA GLY A 94 12.33 -4.18 12.33
C GLY A 94 12.76 -5.57 11.85
N VAL A 95 12.89 -5.76 10.53
CA VAL A 95 13.32 -7.02 9.93
C VAL A 95 14.79 -6.94 9.53
N GLU A 96 15.63 -7.79 10.12
CA GLU A 96 17.07 -7.81 9.83
C GLU A 96 17.46 -8.86 8.78
N LYS A 97 16.72 -9.96 8.70
CA LYS A 97 17.01 -11.08 7.79
C LYS A 97 15.75 -11.85 7.42
N LEU A 98 15.80 -12.54 6.28
CA LEU A 98 14.76 -13.50 5.89
C LEU A 98 14.93 -14.83 6.68
N PRO A 99 13.82 -15.54 6.91
CA PRO A 99 13.88 -16.94 7.35
C PRO A 99 14.65 -17.81 6.34
N PRO A 100 15.19 -18.94 6.76
CA PRO A 100 15.82 -19.90 5.83
C PRO A 100 14.85 -20.34 4.74
N PRO A 101 15.30 -20.49 3.50
CA PRO A 101 14.46 -20.97 2.41
C PRO A 101 14.00 -22.40 2.67
N GLN A 102 12.81 -22.76 2.22
CA GLN A 102 12.28 -24.12 2.25
C GLN A 102 12.34 -24.71 0.83
N GLY A 103 13.29 -25.61 0.62
CA GLY A 103 13.59 -26.12 -0.71
C GLY A 103 14.07 -24.99 -1.64
N GLN A 104 13.33 -24.74 -2.71
CA GLN A 104 13.60 -23.64 -3.66
C GLN A 104 12.78 -22.38 -3.39
N ARG A 105 11.94 -22.37 -2.34
CA ARG A 105 11.06 -21.24 -2.04
C ARG A 105 11.66 -20.33 -1.00
N LEU A 106 11.55 -19.03 -1.25
CA LEU A 106 11.89 -17.99 -0.29
C LEU A 106 10.75 -17.82 0.71
N ILE A 107 11.09 -17.83 1.98
CA ILE A 107 10.11 -17.58 3.04
C ILE A 107 10.13 -16.08 3.36
N PRO A 108 8.98 -15.36 3.24
CA PRO A 108 8.93 -13.97 3.59
C PRO A 108 9.13 -13.79 5.11
N ALA A 109 9.75 -12.69 5.50
CA ALA A 109 9.75 -12.31 6.92
C ALA A 109 8.35 -11.85 7.33
N GLU A 110 8.02 -12.03 8.60
CA GLU A 110 6.74 -11.58 9.16
C GLU A 110 7.00 -10.56 10.28
N ALA A 111 6.39 -9.38 10.14
CA ALA A 111 6.43 -8.35 11.14
C ALA A 111 5.11 -7.57 11.17
N HIS A 112 4.60 -7.27 12.36
CA HIS A 112 3.36 -6.53 12.56
C HIS A 112 2.14 -7.06 11.78
N GLY A 113 2.08 -8.40 11.55
CA GLY A 113 1.02 -9.05 10.77
C GLY A 113 1.17 -8.94 9.25
N VAL A 114 2.30 -8.43 8.76
CA VAL A 114 2.61 -8.28 7.33
C VAL A 114 3.72 -9.25 6.94
N LYS A 115 3.51 -10.00 5.84
CA LYS A 115 4.57 -10.77 5.17
C LYS A 115 5.39 -9.82 4.31
N MET A 116 6.73 -9.83 4.45
CA MET A 116 7.54 -8.91 3.69
C MET A 116 8.72 -9.59 2.99
N ILE A 117 9.05 -9.08 1.82
CA ILE A 117 10.27 -9.35 1.09
C ILE A 117 10.88 -8.03 0.63
N SER A 118 12.20 -7.92 0.68
CA SER A 118 12.92 -6.75 0.15
C SER A 118 14.15 -7.19 -0.61
N MET A 119 14.45 -6.47 -1.68
CA MET A 119 15.69 -6.62 -2.41
C MET A 119 16.91 -6.41 -1.51
N GLY A 120 16.79 -5.52 -0.52
CA GLY A 120 17.86 -5.24 0.45
C GLY A 120 18.23 -6.42 1.33
N LEU A 121 17.30 -7.36 1.57
CA LEU A 121 17.56 -8.56 2.40
C LEU A 121 18.22 -9.71 1.61
N LEU A 122 18.22 -9.65 0.29
CA LEU A 122 18.84 -10.67 -0.57
C LEU A 122 20.28 -10.33 -0.94
N VAL A 123 20.69 -9.11 -0.70
CA VAL A 123 22.00 -8.57 -1.06
C VAL A 123 22.89 -8.51 0.18
N LYS A 124 24.14 -8.96 0.05
CA LYS A 124 25.10 -8.82 1.15
C LYS A 124 25.40 -7.33 1.39
N PRO A 125 25.43 -6.87 2.64
CA PRO A 125 25.77 -5.50 2.98
C PRO A 125 27.12 -5.08 2.34
N GLY A 126 27.13 -3.89 1.71
CA GLY A 126 28.34 -3.34 1.11
C GLY A 126 28.71 -3.86 -0.28
N GLN A 127 27.90 -4.74 -0.88
CA GLN A 127 28.12 -5.17 -2.26
C GLN A 127 27.42 -4.21 -3.23
N PRO A 128 28.15 -3.46 -4.07
CA PRO A 128 27.53 -2.64 -5.09
C PRO A 128 26.89 -3.55 -6.13
N LEU A 129 25.57 -3.48 -6.24
CA LEU A 129 24.82 -4.20 -7.26
C LEU A 129 24.44 -3.23 -8.37
N ILE A 130 24.96 -3.49 -9.55
CA ILE A 130 24.52 -2.80 -10.76
C ILE A 130 23.35 -3.61 -11.33
N TRP A 131 22.14 -3.24 -10.97
CA TRP A 131 20.94 -3.84 -11.55
C TRP A 131 20.67 -3.24 -12.92
N ARG A 132 20.73 -4.10 -13.94
CA ARG A 132 20.25 -3.75 -15.28
C ARG A 132 18.77 -4.12 -15.38
N GLY A 133 18.00 -3.40 -16.19
CA GLY A 133 16.55 -3.61 -16.33
C GLY A 133 16.11 -5.08 -16.44
N PRO A 134 16.75 -5.93 -17.28
CA PRO A 134 16.40 -7.35 -17.38
C PRO A 134 16.58 -8.14 -16.07
N MET A 135 17.63 -7.83 -15.29
CA MET A 135 17.89 -8.48 -14.00
C MET A 135 16.82 -8.08 -12.96
N LEU A 136 16.40 -6.82 -12.99
CA LEU A 136 15.36 -6.30 -12.14
C LEU A 136 14.02 -7.01 -12.39
N ASN A 137 13.63 -7.10 -13.66
CA ASN A 137 12.42 -7.81 -14.07
C ASN A 137 12.45 -9.29 -13.66
N SER A 138 13.61 -9.93 -13.75
CA SER A 138 13.79 -11.32 -13.32
C SER A 138 13.60 -11.45 -11.80
N ALA A 139 14.21 -10.57 -11.00
CA ALA A 139 14.10 -10.59 -9.54
C ALA A 139 12.66 -10.36 -9.08
N ILE A 140 11.95 -9.43 -9.70
CA ILE A 140 10.54 -9.18 -9.39
C ILE A 140 9.66 -10.38 -9.71
N ARG A 141 9.86 -11.01 -10.88
CA ARG A 141 9.15 -12.25 -11.20
C ARG A 141 9.44 -13.34 -10.18
N GLN A 142 10.69 -13.49 -9.75
CA GLN A 142 11.06 -14.41 -8.68
C GLN A 142 10.36 -14.06 -7.36
N PHE A 143 10.25 -12.80 -6.99
CA PHE A 143 9.51 -12.41 -5.79
C PHE A 143 8.02 -12.77 -5.86
N LEU A 144 7.44 -12.73 -7.05
CA LEU A 144 6.06 -13.14 -7.22
C LEU A 144 5.90 -14.67 -7.26
N SER A 145 6.88 -15.41 -7.85
CA SER A 145 6.75 -16.86 -8.08
C SER A 145 7.38 -17.70 -6.97
N ASP A 146 8.53 -17.29 -6.44
CA ASP A 146 9.37 -18.13 -5.58
C ASP A 146 9.20 -17.84 -4.09
N VAL A 147 8.54 -16.71 -3.74
CA VAL A 147 8.20 -16.38 -2.35
C VAL A 147 6.93 -17.11 -1.94
N GLU A 148 6.98 -17.75 -0.77
CA GLU A 148 5.83 -18.44 -0.17
C GLU A 148 4.87 -17.43 0.50
N TRP A 149 4.19 -16.63 -0.33
CA TRP A 149 3.25 -15.62 0.17
C TRP A 149 2.04 -16.22 0.90
N GLY A 150 1.62 -17.43 0.51
CA GLY A 150 0.29 -17.93 0.87
C GLY A 150 -0.81 -17.06 0.23
N GLU A 151 -2.04 -17.25 0.67
CA GLU A 151 -3.13 -16.38 0.20
C GLU A 151 -2.98 -14.96 0.74
N LEU A 152 -3.01 -13.97 -0.16
CA LEU A 152 -3.01 -12.55 0.19
C LEU A 152 -4.27 -11.85 -0.31
N ASP A 153 -4.83 -11.00 0.53
CA ASP A 153 -5.89 -10.07 0.14
C ASP A 153 -5.30 -8.84 -0.56
N TYR A 154 -4.13 -8.38 -0.05
CA TYR A 154 -3.38 -7.27 -0.64
C TYR A 154 -1.89 -7.58 -0.69
N LEU A 155 -1.25 -7.28 -1.82
CA LEU A 155 0.19 -7.13 -1.94
C LEU A 155 0.49 -5.65 -2.19
N ILE A 156 1.07 -4.98 -1.21
CA ILE A 156 1.55 -3.60 -1.35
C ILE A 156 2.98 -3.66 -1.92
N ILE A 157 3.23 -2.87 -2.97
CA ILE A 157 4.50 -2.87 -3.69
C ILE A 157 5.11 -1.47 -3.60
N ASP A 158 6.15 -1.33 -2.82
CA ASP A 158 6.90 -0.08 -2.69
C ASP A 158 7.86 0.06 -3.86
N LEU A 159 7.55 0.92 -4.84
CA LEU A 159 8.33 1.12 -6.05
C LEU A 159 9.54 2.02 -5.81
N PRO A 160 10.59 1.97 -6.64
CA PRO A 160 11.64 2.98 -6.64
C PRO A 160 11.06 4.39 -6.83
N PRO A 161 11.72 5.43 -6.28
CA PRO A 161 11.26 6.81 -6.44
C PRO A 161 11.42 7.31 -7.89
N GLY A 162 10.53 8.21 -8.29
CA GLY A 162 10.54 8.83 -9.61
C GLY A 162 9.87 8.00 -10.69
N THR A 163 9.97 8.50 -11.92
CA THR A 163 9.34 7.95 -13.13
C THR A 163 10.36 7.41 -14.13
N GLY A 164 11.56 7.09 -13.66
CA GLY A 164 12.64 6.57 -14.50
C GLY A 164 12.43 5.12 -14.93
N ASP A 165 13.35 4.61 -15.73
CA ASP A 165 13.29 3.28 -16.36
C ASP A 165 13.03 2.14 -15.36
N ALA A 166 13.57 2.23 -14.14
CA ALA A 166 13.37 1.20 -13.11
C ALA A 166 11.90 1.14 -12.68
N SER A 167 11.29 2.27 -12.32
CA SER A 167 9.88 2.35 -11.89
C SER A 167 8.94 1.94 -13.03
N LEU A 168 9.23 2.40 -14.26
CA LEU A 168 8.46 2.05 -15.46
C LEU A 168 8.54 0.54 -15.75
N SER A 169 9.75 -0.02 -15.78
CA SER A 169 9.96 -1.46 -16.05
C SER A 169 9.29 -2.35 -14.99
N LEU A 170 9.34 -1.93 -13.71
CA LEU A 170 8.67 -2.62 -12.62
C LEU A 170 7.15 -2.58 -12.76
N ALA A 171 6.60 -1.40 -13.03
CA ALA A 171 5.16 -1.24 -13.20
C ALA A 171 4.64 -2.05 -14.41
N GLN A 172 5.43 -2.17 -15.49
CA GLN A 172 5.10 -3.02 -16.64
C GLN A 172 5.17 -4.52 -16.34
N ALA A 173 6.13 -4.93 -15.48
CA ALA A 173 6.34 -6.34 -15.17
C ALA A 173 5.31 -6.90 -14.17
N LEU A 174 4.61 -6.01 -13.45
CA LEU A 174 3.69 -6.37 -12.38
C LEU A 174 2.24 -6.33 -12.85
N PRO A 175 1.45 -7.37 -12.62
CA PRO A 175 0.01 -7.36 -12.89
C PRO A 175 -0.74 -6.59 -11.79
N LEU A 176 -0.65 -5.26 -11.85
CA LEU A 176 -1.15 -4.35 -10.83
C LEU A 176 -2.68 -4.23 -10.88
N SER A 177 -3.33 -4.27 -9.72
CA SER A 177 -4.74 -3.91 -9.55
C SER A 177 -4.93 -2.40 -9.67
N GLY A 178 -3.90 -1.64 -9.27
CA GLY A 178 -3.87 -0.20 -9.37
C GLY A 178 -2.65 0.40 -8.68
N ALA A 179 -2.56 1.72 -8.72
CA ALA A 179 -1.45 2.48 -8.15
C ALA A 179 -1.93 3.62 -7.25
N VAL A 180 -1.15 3.92 -6.22
CA VAL A 180 -1.29 5.08 -5.35
C VAL A 180 -0.07 5.97 -5.53
N ILE A 181 -0.28 7.28 -5.61
CA ILE A 181 0.80 8.28 -5.71
C ILE A 181 0.93 9.03 -4.40
N VAL A 182 2.14 9.00 -3.84
CA VAL A 182 2.50 9.79 -2.65
C VAL A 182 3.23 11.06 -3.08
N THR A 183 2.77 12.20 -2.59
CA THR A 183 3.37 13.52 -2.88
C THR A 183 3.44 14.39 -1.64
N LEU A 184 4.18 15.49 -1.74
CA LEU A 184 4.15 16.60 -0.78
C LEU A 184 3.24 17.72 -1.35
N PRO A 185 2.75 18.66 -0.51
CA PRO A 185 1.89 19.73 -0.99
C PRO A 185 2.61 20.79 -1.87
N GLN A 186 3.95 20.84 -1.84
CA GLN A 186 4.74 21.83 -2.59
C GLN A 186 4.69 21.61 -4.10
N LEU A 187 4.65 22.69 -4.89
CA LEU A 187 4.44 22.70 -6.35
C LEU A 187 5.42 21.77 -7.10
N VAL A 188 6.71 21.81 -6.78
CA VAL A 188 7.72 20.95 -7.42
C VAL A 188 7.42 19.45 -7.23
N SER A 189 6.90 19.07 -6.05
CA SER A 189 6.46 17.69 -5.80
C SER A 189 5.24 17.30 -6.63
N LEU A 190 4.33 18.25 -6.84
CA LEU A 190 3.10 18.02 -7.62
C LEU A 190 3.39 17.82 -9.10
N GLU A 191 4.35 18.59 -9.65
CA GLU A 191 4.82 18.40 -11.03
C GLU A 191 5.41 17.01 -11.23
N ASP A 192 6.25 16.55 -10.29
CA ASP A 192 6.80 15.21 -10.32
C ASP A 192 5.73 14.13 -10.13
N ALA A 193 4.78 14.34 -9.22
CA ALA A 193 3.65 13.43 -9.00
C ALA A 193 2.77 13.32 -10.24
N SER A 194 2.56 14.42 -10.97
CA SER A 194 1.83 14.43 -12.25
C SER A 194 2.51 13.55 -13.30
N ARG A 195 3.86 13.55 -13.36
CA ARG A 195 4.60 12.62 -14.23
C ARG A 195 4.38 11.16 -13.81
N GLY A 196 4.35 10.88 -12.50
CA GLY A 196 4.03 9.54 -11.97
C GLY A 196 2.63 9.07 -12.35
N LEU A 197 1.63 9.95 -12.24
CA LEU A 197 0.27 9.68 -12.69
C LEU A 197 0.22 9.34 -14.19
N ASN A 198 0.89 10.14 -15.02
CA ASN A 198 0.93 9.92 -16.46
C ASN A 198 1.62 8.61 -16.84
N MET A 199 2.69 8.22 -16.10
CA MET A 199 3.34 6.93 -16.28
C MET A 199 2.33 5.77 -16.08
N PHE A 200 1.60 5.75 -14.97
CA PHE A 200 0.62 4.70 -14.72
C PHE A 200 -0.56 4.74 -15.69
N LYS A 201 -1.03 5.93 -16.11
CA LYS A 201 -2.06 6.07 -17.15
C LYS A 201 -1.60 5.48 -18.48
N THR A 202 -0.34 5.73 -18.90
CA THR A 202 0.25 5.15 -20.11
C THR A 202 0.36 3.62 -20.04
N LEU A 203 0.54 3.07 -18.85
CA LEU A 203 0.57 1.63 -18.59
C LEU A 203 -0.81 1.01 -18.40
N GLU A 204 -1.87 1.79 -18.55
CA GLU A 204 -3.26 1.36 -18.30
C GLU A 204 -3.47 0.78 -16.89
N VAL A 205 -2.66 1.24 -15.91
CA VAL A 205 -2.81 0.89 -14.50
C VAL A 205 -3.79 1.86 -13.86
N PRO A 206 -4.89 1.38 -13.26
CA PRO A 206 -5.86 2.25 -12.59
C PRO A 206 -5.21 3.05 -11.46
N ILE A 207 -5.51 4.35 -11.40
CA ILE A 207 -5.07 5.18 -10.28
C ILE A 207 -6.09 5.09 -9.16
N LEU A 208 -5.70 4.49 -8.05
CA LEU A 208 -6.54 4.32 -6.86
C LEU A 208 -6.63 5.59 -6.03
N GLY A 209 -5.62 6.44 -6.12
CA GLY A 209 -5.66 7.76 -5.53
C GLY A 209 -4.32 8.42 -5.24
N ILE A 210 -4.41 9.65 -4.74
CA ILE A 210 -3.28 10.48 -4.32
C ILE A 210 -3.31 10.61 -2.79
N ILE A 211 -2.12 10.51 -2.17
CA ILE A 211 -1.88 10.77 -0.75
C ILE A 211 -0.95 11.97 -0.64
N GLU A 212 -1.39 12.99 0.09
CA GLU A 212 -0.57 14.14 0.45
C GLU A 212 0.13 13.87 1.78
N ASN A 213 1.41 13.56 1.74
CA ASN A 213 2.21 13.32 2.92
C ASN A 213 2.89 14.63 3.40
N MET A 214 3.23 14.70 4.68
CA MET A 214 3.81 15.88 5.33
C MET A 214 2.97 17.13 5.07
N SER A 215 1.64 16.99 5.11
CA SER A 215 0.68 18.00 4.70
C SER A 215 0.69 19.22 5.61
N TYR A 216 0.84 19.02 6.90
CA TYR A 216 0.93 20.06 7.92
C TYR A 216 1.59 19.53 9.20
N LEU A 217 2.09 20.42 10.02
CA LEU A 217 2.51 20.12 11.40
C LEU A 217 1.44 20.66 12.36
N GLU A 218 0.93 19.81 13.26
CA GLU A 218 0.03 20.22 14.33
C GLU A 218 0.83 20.48 15.59
N LEU A 219 0.72 21.69 16.12
CA LEU A 219 1.38 22.11 17.36
C LEU A 219 0.56 21.67 18.58
N PRO A 220 1.17 21.64 19.80
CA PRO A 220 0.46 21.22 21.03
C PRO A 220 -0.78 22.04 21.38
N ASP A 221 -0.85 23.28 20.90
CA ASP A 221 -2.01 24.18 21.06
C ASP A 221 -3.12 23.96 20.03
N GLY A 222 -2.94 22.98 19.12
CA GLY A 222 -3.87 22.69 18.02
C GLY A 222 -3.67 23.57 16.77
N THR A 223 -2.73 24.52 16.80
CA THR A 223 -2.39 25.34 15.63
C THR A 223 -1.73 24.48 14.56
N ARG A 224 -2.09 24.69 13.29
CA ARG A 224 -1.48 24.02 12.15
C ARG A 224 -0.52 24.91 11.42
N MET A 225 0.67 24.36 11.13
CA MET A 225 1.69 25.03 10.34
C MET A 225 1.88 24.29 9.01
N ASP A 226 1.76 25.01 7.91
CA ASP A 226 1.91 24.51 6.54
C ASP A 226 3.37 24.63 6.09
N ILE A 227 4.22 23.71 6.56
CA ILE A 227 5.68 23.76 6.35
C ILE A 227 6.05 23.66 4.85
N PHE A 228 5.34 22.82 4.10
CA PHE A 228 5.57 22.59 2.68
C PHE A 228 4.44 23.12 1.79
N GLY A 229 3.60 24.02 2.31
CA GLY A 229 2.35 24.45 1.64
C GLY A 229 1.17 23.60 2.05
N THR A 230 0.01 23.84 1.46
CA THR A 230 -1.24 23.17 1.84
C THR A 230 -2.09 22.81 0.64
N GLY A 231 -2.75 21.63 0.68
CA GLY A 231 -3.80 21.24 -0.26
C GLY A 231 -3.34 20.96 -1.68
N GLY A 232 -2.04 20.94 -1.96
CA GLY A 232 -1.52 20.73 -3.30
C GLY A 232 -1.88 19.35 -3.87
N GLY A 233 -1.81 18.29 -3.05
CA GLY A 233 -2.18 16.93 -3.45
C GLY A 233 -3.68 16.80 -3.75
N GLU A 234 -4.53 17.47 -2.98
CA GLU A 234 -5.97 17.52 -3.22
C GLU A 234 -6.30 18.27 -4.50
N HIS A 235 -5.61 19.39 -4.75
CA HIS A 235 -5.75 20.16 -6.00
C HIS A 235 -5.30 19.34 -7.22
N LEU A 236 -4.17 18.62 -7.12
CA LEU A 236 -3.72 17.71 -8.17
C LEU A 236 -4.74 16.60 -8.43
N ALA A 237 -5.35 16.04 -7.39
CA ALA A 237 -6.38 15.02 -7.50
C ALA A 237 -7.61 15.55 -8.29
N GLN A 238 -8.07 16.73 -7.96
CA GLN A 238 -9.17 17.41 -8.69
C GLN A 238 -8.80 17.70 -10.14
N ALA A 239 -7.61 18.26 -10.39
CA ALA A 239 -7.15 18.61 -11.72
C ALA A 239 -6.95 17.41 -12.66
N THR A 240 -6.72 16.22 -12.11
CA THR A 240 -6.46 14.98 -12.87
C THR A 240 -7.61 13.98 -12.85
N ASP A 241 -8.74 14.35 -12.26
CA ASP A 241 -9.91 13.49 -12.01
C ASP A 241 -9.50 12.17 -11.33
N THR A 242 -8.69 12.31 -10.28
CA THR A 242 -8.12 11.17 -9.54
C THR A 242 -8.63 11.23 -8.11
N PRO A 243 -8.97 10.09 -7.47
CA PRO A 243 -9.38 10.08 -6.06
C PRO A 243 -8.31 10.68 -5.14
N PHE A 244 -8.73 11.47 -4.17
CA PHE A 244 -7.87 11.91 -3.07
C PHE A 244 -8.11 11.01 -1.86
N LEU A 245 -7.05 10.31 -1.39
CA LEU A 245 -7.16 9.35 -0.30
C LEU A 245 -7.03 9.98 1.08
N GLY A 246 -6.29 11.08 1.19
CA GLY A 246 -6.14 11.81 2.44
C GLY A 246 -4.81 12.53 2.61
N LYS A 247 -4.72 13.25 3.73
CA LYS A 247 -3.56 14.03 4.18
C LYS A 247 -2.90 13.32 5.36
N VAL A 248 -1.57 13.25 5.36
CA VAL A 248 -0.78 12.71 6.47
C VAL A 248 -0.02 13.86 7.12
N PRO A 249 -0.25 14.17 8.40
CA PRO A 249 0.49 15.21 9.11
C PRO A 249 1.98 14.87 9.31
N ILE A 250 2.76 15.87 9.63
CA ILE A 250 4.15 15.71 10.07
C ILE A 250 4.15 15.33 11.54
N ASP A 251 4.89 14.28 11.90
CA ASP A 251 5.10 13.88 13.29
C ASP A 251 6.50 13.24 13.44
N GLN A 252 7.24 13.67 14.44
CA GLN A 252 8.58 13.11 14.72
C GLN A 252 8.54 11.61 15.07
N ASN A 253 7.44 11.13 15.64
CA ASN A 253 7.28 9.71 15.99
C ASN A 253 7.20 8.81 14.75
N VAL A 254 6.81 9.33 13.59
CA VAL A 254 6.89 8.61 12.32
C VAL A 254 8.33 8.25 11.99
N ARG A 255 9.26 9.20 12.14
CA ARG A 255 10.70 8.98 11.97
C ARG A 255 11.22 7.99 13.01
N ILE A 256 10.94 8.24 14.30
CA ILE A 256 11.39 7.37 15.39
C ILE A 256 10.90 5.94 15.18
N GLY A 257 9.63 5.77 14.82
CA GLY A 257 9.04 4.46 14.54
C GLY A 257 9.70 3.78 13.35
N GLY A 258 9.98 4.51 12.28
CA GLY A 258 10.70 4.01 11.10
C GLY A 258 12.13 3.57 11.42
N ASP A 259 12.86 4.34 12.25
CA ASP A 259 14.24 4.02 12.65
C ASP A 259 14.31 2.84 13.63
N THR A 260 13.24 2.58 14.39
CA THR A 260 13.19 1.54 15.44
C THR A 260 12.37 0.30 15.07
N GLY A 261 11.90 0.21 13.82
CA GLY A 261 11.11 -0.93 13.35
C GLY A 261 9.71 -1.03 13.95
N LYS A 262 9.16 0.09 14.41
CA LYS A 262 7.82 0.17 15.02
C LYS A 262 6.98 1.23 14.30
N PRO A 263 6.32 0.89 13.18
CA PRO A 263 5.49 1.84 12.42
C PRO A 263 4.52 2.61 13.31
N ILE A 264 4.23 3.87 12.97
CA ILE A 264 3.45 4.75 13.86
C ILE A 264 2.03 4.21 14.15
N VAL A 265 1.44 3.49 13.22
CA VAL A 265 0.13 2.83 13.42
C VAL A 265 0.17 1.73 14.48
N VAL A 266 1.39 1.27 14.87
CA VAL A 266 1.62 0.32 15.96
C VAL A 266 2.07 1.04 17.21
N SER A 267 3.07 1.93 17.10
CA SER A 267 3.72 2.57 18.25
C SER A 267 2.85 3.64 18.91
N HIS A 268 2.09 4.40 18.12
CA HIS A 268 1.22 5.49 18.60
C HIS A 268 -0.14 5.44 17.88
N PRO A 269 -0.97 4.41 18.13
CA PRO A 269 -2.18 4.16 17.36
C PRO A 269 -3.22 5.29 17.43
N ASP A 270 -3.22 6.05 18.51
CA ASP A 270 -4.18 7.14 18.72
C ASP A 270 -3.67 8.50 18.25
N SER A 271 -2.46 8.57 17.69
CA SER A 271 -1.92 9.82 17.14
C SER A 271 -2.69 10.28 15.91
N PRO A 272 -2.79 11.59 15.64
CA PRO A 272 -3.44 12.12 14.43
C PRO A 272 -2.90 11.49 13.14
N VAL A 273 -1.59 11.23 13.09
CA VAL A 273 -0.93 10.58 11.94
C VAL A 273 -1.39 9.15 11.77
N ALA A 274 -1.43 8.35 12.85
CA ALA A 274 -1.87 6.96 12.79
C ALA A 274 -3.36 6.86 12.40
N ILE A 275 -4.20 7.74 12.92
CA ILE A 275 -5.62 7.84 12.56
C ILE A 275 -5.76 8.17 11.07
N SER A 276 -5.00 9.15 10.58
CA SER A 276 -5.01 9.52 9.16
C SER A 276 -4.57 8.36 8.25
N LEU A 277 -3.47 7.69 8.58
CA LEU A 277 -2.95 6.55 7.80
C LEU A 277 -3.93 5.36 7.79
N ARG A 278 -4.62 5.08 8.90
CA ARG A 278 -5.70 4.08 8.93
C ARG A 278 -6.88 4.48 8.05
N GLY A 279 -7.33 5.73 8.13
CA GLY A 279 -8.38 6.24 7.27
C GLY A 279 -8.02 6.16 5.77
N ILE A 280 -6.76 6.45 5.43
CA ILE A 280 -6.24 6.29 4.07
C ILE A 280 -6.25 4.81 3.64
N ALA A 281 -5.85 3.89 4.52
CA ALA A 281 -5.89 2.45 4.24
C ALA A 281 -7.33 1.94 4.01
N GLU A 282 -8.29 2.41 4.79
CA GLU A 282 -9.71 2.10 4.63
C GLU A 282 -10.25 2.66 3.30
N ASN A 283 -9.93 3.91 2.95
CA ASN A 283 -10.31 4.52 1.69
C ASN A 283 -9.71 3.76 0.49
N LEU A 284 -8.44 3.34 0.60
CA LEU A 284 -7.77 2.54 -0.41
C LEU A 284 -8.46 1.18 -0.60
N ALA A 285 -8.75 0.47 0.49
CA ALA A 285 -9.46 -0.80 0.45
C ALA A 285 -10.84 -0.68 -0.21
N ALA A 286 -11.58 0.39 0.08
CA ALA A 286 -12.87 0.68 -0.55
C ALA A 286 -12.72 0.92 -2.07
N LYS A 287 -11.71 1.69 -2.50
CA LYS A 287 -11.44 1.94 -3.94
C LYS A 287 -11.06 0.66 -4.69
N VAL A 288 -10.21 -0.17 -4.09
CA VAL A 288 -9.83 -1.48 -4.64
C VAL A 288 -11.06 -2.36 -4.82
N SER A 289 -11.92 -2.43 -3.81
CA SER A 289 -13.15 -3.23 -3.85
C SER A 289 -14.09 -2.77 -4.96
N VAL A 290 -14.28 -1.46 -5.12
CA VAL A 290 -15.10 -0.90 -6.19
C VAL A 290 -14.50 -1.22 -7.57
N ALA A 291 -13.20 -1.05 -7.75
CA ALA A 291 -12.52 -1.34 -9.01
C ALA A 291 -12.63 -2.83 -9.38
N ALA A 292 -12.46 -3.74 -8.42
CA ALA A 292 -12.57 -5.17 -8.63
C ALA A 292 -13.99 -5.62 -8.98
N LEU A 293 -15.01 -4.97 -8.45
CA LEU A 293 -16.43 -5.28 -8.74
C LEU A 293 -16.87 -4.69 -10.07
N SER A 294 -16.39 -3.50 -10.44
CA SER A 294 -16.72 -2.85 -11.71
C SER A 294 -16.19 -3.62 -12.92
N GLY A 295 -15.03 -4.27 -12.82
CA GLY A 295 -14.47 -5.12 -13.87
C GLY A 295 -15.20 -6.44 -14.10
N LYS A 296 -16.08 -6.86 -13.18
CA LYS A 296 -16.87 -8.10 -13.29
C LYS A 296 -18.23 -7.92 -13.99
N ASN A 297 -18.62 -6.69 -14.31
CA ASN A 297 -19.91 -6.40 -14.94
C ASN A 297 -19.89 -6.50 -16.47
N GLU A 298 -18.77 -6.81 -17.10
CA GLU A 298 -18.75 -7.22 -18.50
C GLU A 298 -19.08 -8.72 -18.58
N ILE A 299 -20.38 -9.04 -18.70
CA ILE A 299 -20.82 -10.38 -19.11
C ILE A 299 -20.38 -10.52 -20.56
N PRO A 300 -19.42 -11.42 -20.91
CA PRO A 300 -19.12 -11.66 -22.31
C PRO A 300 -20.34 -12.29 -22.95
N ILE A 301 -21.11 -11.52 -23.71
CA ILE A 301 -22.18 -12.06 -24.55
C ILE A 301 -21.48 -12.72 -25.73
N ASN A 302 -21.21 -14.00 -25.65
CA ASN A 302 -20.86 -14.80 -26.81
C ASN A 302 -22.12 -14.98 -27.66
N ILE A 303 -22.26 -14.18 -28.68
CA ILE A 303 -23.24 -14.43 -29.76
C ILE A 303 -22.66 -15.59 -30.55
N VAL A 304 -23.18 -16.78 -30.36
CA VAL A 304 -22.91 -17.93 -31.24
C VAL A 304 -23.83 -17.74 -32.44
N GLU A 305 -23.27 -17.43 -33.62
CA GLU A 305 -23.96 -17.52 -34.90
C GLU A 305 -24.10 -18.98 -35.34
#